data_250229325fb89b0e3b45895762c7e76c
#
_entry.id   250229325fb89b0e3b45895762c7e76c
#
_cell.length_a   1.000
_cell.length_b   1.000
_cell.length_c   1.000
_cell.angle_alpha   90.00
_cell.angle_beta   90.00
_cell.angle_gamma   90.00
#
_symmetry.space_group_name_H-M   'P 1'
#
loop_
_entity.id
_entity.type
_entity.pdbx_description
1 polymer ?
#
loop_
_entity_poly.entity_id
_entity_poly.type
_entity_poly.pdbx_seq_one_letter_code
_entity_poly.pdbx_strand_id
1 'polypeptide(L)'
;MTVDYRSRSLWLDDFPGPLDPRSPLSGDTQVDVAVVGGGYTGLWTAYYLLNLDPTLRVLVIEKEIVGFGASGRNGGWCVGELAAGPDRQQRESSNETARRLLGALHDSVDEVGRIADRESIDCGYAKGGTIRLARNSAQLERQQAEVAHHQREFGLTDADLRMLDAAEAREQLNATDVLGGVFFAHTAALDPARLVRGLGEAVDRLGGTIAEQTAAISIESGRVATDHGTVQADVVVRATEGYTSTLDGHSRTLSPLYSLMIATEPLGDDVWAEVGLANRQTFADDRHMVIYGQRTADGRIAFGGRGAPYGFASRIDASIEQRSHIHDRILESLVELLPMLKGVAITHRWGGVLGVPRDWYPSVGFDRATGMAWAGGYVGEGVSPANLAGRTLAELITGTDSPRIDLPWVGHESRKWEPEPIRWLAINGALRIMGLADRLEQRSGRESLLAKGMWKLMR
;
A
#
# COMPACT_ATOMS: atom_id res chain seq x y z
N MET A 1 -19.18 -15.09 17.86
CA MET A 1 -19.56 -15.06 16.43
C MET A 1 -18.27 -15.25 15.64
N THR A 2 -18.19 -16.25 14.80
CA THR A 2 -17.06 -16.43 13.89
C THR A 2 -17.06 -15.28 12.90
N VAL A 3 -15.88 -14.65 12.71
CA VAL A 3 -15.72 -13.57 11.73
C VAL A 3 -15.84 -14.17 10.34
N ASP A 4 -16.72 -13.59 9.51
CA ASP A 4 -16.75 -13.94 8.09
C ASP A 4 -15.67 -13.15 7.35
N TYR A 5 -14.51 -13.79 7.14
CA TYR A 5 -13.38 -13.16 6.46
C TYR A 5 -13.61 -12.97 4.97
N ARG A 6 -14.41 -13.84 4.31
CA ARG A 6 -14.70 -13.71 2.88
C ARG A 6 -15.41 -12.41 2.56
N SER A 7 -16.34 -11.99 3.39
CA SER A 7 -17.07 -10.72 3.20
C SER A 7 -16.24 -9.45 3.31
N ARG A 8 -14.93 -9.54 3.61
CA ARG A 8 -14.07 -8.37 3.87
C ARG A 8 -13.50 -7.72 2.62
N SER A 9 -13.36 -8.42 1.51
CA SER A 9 -12.94 -7.88 0.21
C SER A 9 -13.23 -8.87 -0.91
N LEU A 10 -13.26 -8.39 -2.17
CA LEU A 10 -13.23 -9.25 -3.34
C LEU A 10 -12.15 -10.33 -3.24
N TRP A 11 -10.94 -9.93 -2.87
CA TRP A 11 -9.77 -10.79 -2.87
C TRP A 11 -9.85 -11.95 -1.86
N LEU A 12 -10.46 -11.71 -0.71
CA LEU A 12 -10.69 -12.74 0.30
C LEU A 12 -11.90 -13.62 -0.06
N ASP A 13 -12.90 -13.08 -0.75
CA ASP A 13 -14.05 -13.86 -1.22
C ASP A 13 -13.63 -14.84 -2.32
N ASP A 14 -12.85 -14.38 -3.29
CA ASP A 14 -12.36 -15.17 -4.42
C ASP A 14 -11.11 -16.04 -4.07
N PHE A 15 -10.62 -15.98 -2.82
CA PHE A 15 -9.49 -16.81 -2.41
C PHE A 15 -9.86 -18.31 -2.46
N PRO A 16 -9.10 -19.14 -3.21
CA PRO A 16 -9.49 -20.54 -3.45
C PRO A 16 -9.27 -21.46 -2.24
N GLY A 17 -8.42 -21.05 -1.30
CA GLY A 17 -8.08 -21.82 -0.11
C GLY A 17 -8.99 -21.56 1.09
N PRO A 18 -8.81 -22.31 2.18
CA PRO A 18 -9.47 -22.04 3.44
C PRO A 18 -9.01 -20.73 4.05
N LEU A 19 -9.92 -20.04 4.74
CA LEU A 19 -9.61 -18.85 5.57
C LEU A 19 -9.72 -19.18 7.06
N ASP A 20 -9.70 -20.46 7.41
CA ASP A 20 -9.65 -20.88 8.82
C ASP A 20 -8.36 -20.39 9.46
N PRO A 21 -8.42 -19.80 10.65
CA PRO A 21 -7.25 -19.32 11.34
C PRO A 21 -6.29 -20.46 11.71
N ARG A 22 -4.98 -20.20 11.65
CA ARG A 22 -3.97 -21.03 12.29
C ARG A 22 -4.18 -21.04 13.79
N SER A 23 -3.53 -21.99 14.47
CA SER A 23 -3.61 -22.08 15.93
C SER A 23 -3.12 -20.79 16.61
N PRO A 24 -3.83 -20.30 17.62
CA PRO A 24 -3.34 -19.20 18.43
C PRO A 24 -2.11 -19.60 19.24
N LEU A 25 -1.44 -18.64 19.84
CA LEU A 25 -0.34 -18.87 20.77
C LEU A 25 -0.83 -19.77 21.93
N SER A 26 -0.06 -20.80 22.25
CA SER A 26 -0.47 -21.79 23.26
C SER A 26 -0.06 -21.45 24.69
N GLY A 27 0.48 -20.26 24.94
CA GLY A 27 0.97 -19.80 26.24
C GLY A 27 2.31 -19.07 26.13
N ASP A 28 2.99 -18.89 27.26
CA ASP A 28 4.29 -18.23 27.29
C ASP A 28 5.32 -18.97 26.45
N THR A 29 6.09 -18.23 25.64
CA THR A 29 7.10 -18.80 24.73
C THR A 29 8.32 -17.90 24.61
N GLN A 30 9.42 -18.49 24.13
CA GLN A 30 10.65 -17.77 23.80
C GLN A 30 11.09 -18.08 22.39
N VAL A 31 11.42 -17.04 21.63
CA VAL A 31 11.90 -17.09 20.23
C VAL A 31 13.07 -16.14 20.04
N ASP A 32 13.72 -16.21 18.90
CA ASP A 32 14.82 -15.28 18.58
C ASP A 32 14.24 -13.97 18.02
N VAL A 33 13.19 -14.07 17.16
CA VAL A 33 12.52 -12.92 16.57
C VAL A 33 10.99 -13.05 16.70
N ALA A 34 10.36 -12.09 17.36
CA ALA A 34 8.91 -11.94 17.38
C ALA A 34 8.46 -10.82 16.42
N VAL A 35 7.63 -11.14 15.44
CA VAL A 35 7.09 -10.22 14.44
C VAL A 35 5.63 -9.96 14.73
N VAL A 36 5.25 -8.73 15.06
CA VAL A 36 3.87 -8.35 15.35
C VAL A 36 3.20 -7.77 14.12
N GLY A 37 2.27 -8.54 13.56
CA GLY A 37 1.49 -8.25 12.36
C GLY A 37 1.76 -9.24 11.21
N GLY A 38 0.74 -9.98 10.80
CA GLY A 38 0.72 -10.95 9.70
C GLY A 38 0.37 -10.35 8.34
N GLY A 39 0.72 -9.08 8.10
CA GLY A 39 0.63 -8.42 6.80
C GLY A 39 1.92 -8.57 5.99
N TYR A 40 1.99 -7.91 4.82
CA TYR A 40 3.18 -7.96 3.97
C TYR A 40 4.47 -7.67 4.70
N THR A 41 4.54 -6.58 5.47
CA THR A 41 5.77 -6.19 6.19
C THR A 41 6.28 -7.29 7.09
N GLY A 42 5.41 -7.85 7.93
CA GLY A 42 5.80 -8.90 8.87
C GLY A 42 6.19 -10.19 8.17
N LEU A 43 5.42 -10.62 7.17
CA LEU A 43 5.68 -11.86 6.45
C LEU A 43 6.92 -11.76 5.57
N TRP A 44 7.16 -10.66 4.87
CA TRP A 44 8.40 -10.45 4.12
C TRP A 44 9.62 -10.45 5.07
N THR A 45 9.49 -9.81 6.24
CA THR A 45 10.56 -9.84 7.25
C THR A 45 10.85 -11.27 7.70
N ALA A 46 9.83 -12.03 8.08
CA ALA A 46 9.97 -13.42 8.49
C ALA A 46 10.57 -14.29 7.37
N TYR A 47 10.05 -14.12 6.15
CA TYR A 47 10.52 -14.85 4.98
C TYR A 47 12.01 -14.61 4.70
N TYR A 48 12.48 -13.38 4.70
CA TYR A 48 13.89 -13.07 4.43
C TYR A 48 14.79 -13.44 5.61
N LEU A 49 14.34 -13.31 6.86
CA LEU A 49 15.08 -13.80 8.03
C LEU A 49 15.37 -15.30 7.91
N LEU A 50 14.34 -16.10 7.66
CA LEU A 50 14.48 -17.57 7.53
C LEU A 50 15.29 -18.00 6.31
N ASN A 51 15.33 -17.19 5.24
CA ASN A 51 16.22 -17.45 4.11
C ASN A 51 17.68 -17.07 4.39
N LEU A 52 17.93 -16.03 5.19
CA LEU A 52 19.29 -15.61 5.56
C LEU A 52 19.88 -16.49 6.67
N ASP A 53 19.06 -16.85 7.64
CA ASP A 53 19.45 -17.72 8.75
C ASP A 53 18.32 -18.70 9.10
N PRO A 54 18.33 -19.92 8.54
CA PRO A 54 17.32 -20.95 8.81
C PRO A 54 17.32 -21.48 10.25
N THR A 55 18.28 -21.09 11.10
CA THR A 55 18.34 -21.52 12.50
C THR A 55 17.51 -20.63 13.42
N LEU A 56 17.08 -19.46 12.95
CA LEU A 56 16.29 -18.54 13.74
C LEU A 56 14.89 -19.09 14.04
N ARG A 57 14.47 -18.99 15.29
CA ARG A 57 13.10 -19.23 15.70
C ARG A 57 12.31 -17.94 15.50
N VAL A 58 11.56 -17.85 14.40
CA VAL A 58 10.75 -16.68 14.04
C VAL A 58 9.28 -16.97 14.33
N LEU A 59 8.63 -16.11 15.12
CA LEU A 59 7.20 -16.16 15.42
C LEU A 59 6.51 -14.91 14.89
N VAL A 60 5.53 -15.09 14.01
CA VAL A 60 4.61 -14.03 13.57
C VAL A 60 3.35 -14.08 14.44
N ILE A 61 2.98 -12.96 15.03
CA ILE A 61 1.82 -12.78 15.90
C ILE A 61 0.77 -11.96 15.13
N GLU A 62 -0.38 -12.56 14.84
CA GLU A 62 -1.46 -11.92 14.09
C GLU A 62 -2.78 -11.99 14.87
N LYS A 63 -3.43 -10.85 14.99
CA LYS A 63 -4.68 -10.72 15.75
C LYS A 63 -5.85 -11.47 15.11
N GLU A 64 -5.95 -11.43 13.81
CA GLU A 64 -7.04 -12.03 13.03
C GLU A 64 -6.51 -13.23 12.22
N ILE A 65 -6.38 -13.08 10.91
CA ILE A 65 -5.74 -14.03 10.01
C ILE A 65 -4.67 -13.30 9.17
N VAL A 66 -3.70 -14.04 8.66
CA VAL A 66 -2.72 -13.53 7.69
C VAL A 66 -3.44 -12.78 6.56
N GLY A 67 -3.02 -11.51 6.36
CA GLY A 67 -3.59 -10.65 5.33
C GLY A 67 -4.90 -9.95 5.71
N PHE A 68 -5.40 -10.06 6.94
CA PHE A 68 -6.64 -9.38 7.36
C PHE A 68 -6.59 -7.86 7.17
N GLY A 69 -5.45 -7.23 7.40
CA GLY A 69 -5.25 -5.80 7.22
C GLY A 69 -5.28 -5.35 5.76
N ALA A 70 -4.67 -4.21 5.47
CA ALA A 70 -4.55 -3.67 4.11
C ALA A 70 -3.90 -4.65 3.13
N SER A 71 -3.06 -5.57 3.59
CA SER A 71 -2.33 -6.52 2.75
C SER A 71 -3.24 -7.47 1.95
N GLY A 72 -4.38 -7.89 2.48
CA GLY A 72 -5.36 -8.71 1.74
C GLY A 72 -6.53 -7.92 1.18
N ARG A 73 -6.51 -6.58 1.27
CA ARG A 73 -7.65 -5.72 0.91
C ARG A 73 -7.27 -4.50 0.07
N ASN A 74 -5.98 -4.33 -0.28
CA ASN A 74 -5.51 -3.21 -1.09
C ASN A 74 -5.97 -3.31 -2.56
N GLY A 75 -5.60 -2.32 -3.37
CA GLY A 75 -5.97 -2.25 -4.79
C GLY A 75 -5.23 -3.22 -5.70
N GLY A 76 -4.33 -4.05 -5.17
CA GLY A 76 -3.52 -4.98 -5.95
C GLY A 76 -2.47 -4.31 -6.85
N TRP A 77 -2.02 -3.12 -6.47
CA TRP A 77 -0.93 -2.40 -7.12
C TRP A 77 0.40 -2.69 -6.44
N CYS A 78 1.33 -3.28 -7.17
CA CYS A 78 2.72 -3.43 -6.76
C CYS A 78 3.53 -2.36 -7.49
N VAL A 79 3.63 -1.15 -6.91
CA VAL A 79 4.23 0.02 -7.53
C VAL A 79 5.60 0.34 -6.94
N GLY A 80 6.57 0.65 -7.80
CA GLY A 80 7.95 0.97 -7.43
C GLY A 80 8.16 2.43 -7.01
N GLU A 81 7.22 3.01 -6.26
CA GLU A 81 7.27 4.38 -5.79
C GLU A 81 6.85 4.48 -4.32
N LEU A 82 7.13 5.64 -3.71
CA LEU A 82 6.60 6.04 -2.41
C LEU A 82 5.63 7.20 -2.58
N ALA A 83 4.61 7.27 -1.75
CA ALA A 83 3.62 8.37 -1.77
C ALA A 83 4.23 9.77 -1.60
N ALA A 84 5.39 9.88 -0.97
CA ALA A 84 6.13 11.14 -0.82
C ALA A 84 6.89 11.56 -2.07
N GLY A 85 7.05 10.66 -3.05
CA GLY A 85 7.86 10.85 -4.25
C GLY A 85 9.37 10.96 -3.99
N PRO A 86 10.21 10.86 -5.03
CA PRO A 86 11.66 10.95 -4.91
C PRO A 86 12.16 12.37 -4.59
N ASP A 87 11.39 13.41 -4.91
CA ASP A 87 11.75 14.82 -4.66
C ASP A 87 12.00 15.16 -3.20
N ARG A 88 11.36 14.45 -2.30
CA ARG A 88 11.60 14.62 -0.87
C ARG A 88 13.03 14.23 -0.52
N GLN A 89 13.48 13.05 -1.00
CA GLN A 89 14.83 12.58 -0.77
C GLN A 89 15.89 13.49 -1.38
N GLN A 90 15.62 14.02 -2.57
CA GLN A 90 16.45 15.01 -3.20
C GLN A 90 16.66 16.24 -2.30
N ARG A 91 15.59 16.77 -1.72
CA ARG A 91 15.66 17.96 -0.84
C ARG A 91 16.35 17.69 0.50
N GLU A 92 16.16 16.52 1.07
CA GLU A 92 16.67 16.16 2.40
C GLU A 92 18.09 15.59 2.35
N SER A 93 18.54 15.10 1.18
CA SER A 93 19.83 14.44 1.03
C SER A 93 20.51 14.81 -0.30
N SER A 94 20.27 14.01 -1.37
CA SER A 94 20.88 14.24 -2.69
C SER A 94 20.12 13.51 -3.79
N ASN A 95 20.39 13.89 -5.06
CA ASN A 95 19.88 13.15 -6.23
C ASN A 95 20.36 11.70 -6.22
N GLU A 96 21.60 11.46 -5.84
CA GLU A 96 22.17 10.10 -5.78
C GLU A 96 21.42 9.22 -4.78
N THR A 97 21.15 9.74 -3.59
CA THR A 97 20.38 9.02 -2.57
C THR A 97 18.96 8.75 -3.03
N ALA A 98 18.32 9.71 -3.70
CA ALA A 98 16.99 9.53 -4.28
C ALA A 98 16.99 8.45 -5.37
N ARG A 99 17.98 8.44 -6.27
CA ARG A 99 18.13 7.41 -7.31
C ARG A 99 18.35 6.02 -6.72
N ARG A 100 19.16 5.88 -5.69
CA ARG A 100 19.38 4.59 -5.01
C ARG A 100 18.09 4.03 -4.43
N LEU A 101 17.30 4.85 -3.73
CA LEU A 101 16.02 4.42 -3.20
C LEU A 101 15.04 4.07 -4.31
N LEU A 102 14.93 4.91 -5.35
CA LEU A 102 14.05 4.67 -6.48
C LEU A 102 14.40 3.36 -7.19
N GLY A 103 15.70 3.14 -7.49
CA GLY A 103 16.17 1.89 -8.08
C GLY A 103 15.83 0.67 -7.22
N ALA A 104 16.03 0.75 -5.89
CA ALA A 104 15.67 -0.35 -4.98
C ALA A 104 14.16 -0.62 -4.93
N LEU A 105 13.31 0.40 -5.10
CA LEU A 105 11.86 0.24 -5.20
C LEU A 105 11.46 -0.39 -6.53
N HIS A 106 12.08 0.01 -7.65
CA HIS A 106 11.86 -0.61 -8.97
C HIS A 106 12.24 -2.10 -8.93
N ASP A 107 13.43 -2.42 -8.40
CA ASP A 107 13.90 -3.81 -8.23
C ASP A 107 12.95 -4.63 -7.34
N SER A 108 12.32 -3.98 -6.35
CA SER A 108 11.39 -4.65 -5.44
C SER A 108 10.08 -5.07 -6.11
N VAL A 109 9.65 -4.37 -7.16
CA VAL A 109 8.50 -4.81 -7.97
C VAL A 109 8.82 -6.14 -8.65
N ASP A 110 9.99 -6.23 -9.28
CA ASP A 110 10.46 -7.46 -9.93
C ASP A 110 10.71 -8.59 -8.93
N GLU A 111 11.25 -8.24 -7.76
CA GLU A 111 11.47 -9.20 -6.66
C GLU A 111 10.16 -9.83 -6.17
N VAL A 112 9.09 -9.06 -6.02
CA VAL A 112 7.77 -9.60 -5.65
C VAL A 112 7.31 -10.64 -6.67
N GLY A 113 7.40 -10.36 -7.97
CA GLY A 113 7.06 -11.31 -9.03
C GLY A 113 7.93 -12.55 -8.98
N ARG A 114 9.26 -12.38 -8.87
CA ARG A 114 10.23 -13.47 -8.79
C ARG A 114 10.00 -14.39 -7.59
N ILE A 115 9.64 -13.83 -6.43
CA ILE A 115 9.33 -14.65 -5.25
C ILE A 115 7.98 -15.33 -5.41
N ALA A 116 6.98 -14.66 -5.97
CA ALA A 116 5.70 -15.31 -6.26
C ALA A 116 5.89 -16.56 -7.14
N ASP A 117 6.69 -16.46 -8.21
CA ASP A 117 7.04 -17.59 -9.08
C ASP A 117 7.82 -18.67 -8.30
N ARG A 118 8.87 -18.29 -7.57
CA ARG A 118 9.71 -19.22 -6.79
C ARG A 118 8.92 -20.02 -5.76
N GLU A 119 8.02 -19.37 -5.06
CA GLU A 119 7.19 -19.98 -4.02
C GLU A 119 5.89 -20.59 -4.57
N SER A 120 5.69 -20.54 -5.90
CA SER A 120 4.48 -21.02 -6.58
C SER A 120 3.19 -20.35 -6.07
N ILE A 121 3.26 -19.04 -5.81
CA ILE A 121 2.12 -18.23 -5.38
C ILE A 121 1.41 -17.69 -6.62
N ASP A 122 0.32 -18.32 -7.00
CA ASP A 122 -0.53 -17.85 -8.11
C ASP A 122 -1.37 -16.63 -7.69
N CYS A 123 -0.72 -15.47 -7.64
CA CYS A 123 -1.38 -14.20 -7.36
C CYS A 123 -1.74 -13.39 -8.61
N GLY A 124 -1.64 -13.99 -9.78
CA GLY A 124 -1.94 -13.32 -11.05
C GLY A 124 -1.06 -12.09 -11.30
N TYR A 125 0.23 -12.14 -10.91
CA TYR A 125 1.18 -11.05 -11.11
C TYR A 125 1.33 -10.71 -12.59
N ALA A 126 1.13 -9.42 -12.93
CA ALA A 126 1.27 -8.91 -14.30
C ALA A 126 1.93 -7.53 -14.30
N LYS A 127 3.20 -7.44 -14.74
CA LYS A 127 3.96 -6.19 -14.82
C LYS A 127 3.58 -5.40 -16.08
N GLY A 128 2.37 -4.85 -16.10
CA GLY A 128 1.82 -4.06 -17.21
C GLY A 128 2.16 -2.56 -17.14
N GLY A 129 2.75 -2.10 -16.06
CA GLY A 129 2.95 -0.68 -15.78
C GLY A 129 1.68 0.02 -15.29
N THR A 130 1.79 1.35 -15.13
CA THR A 130 0.67 2.24 -14.75
C THR A 130 0.42 3.27 -15.83
N ILE A 131 -0.84 3.54 -16.11
CA ILE A 131 -1.29 4.68 -16.92
C ILE A 131 -1.92 5.70 -16.00
N ARG A 132 -1.37 6.90 -15.96
CA ARG A 132 -1.94 8.03 -15.23
C ARG A 132 -2.39 9.09 -16.22
N LEU A 133 -3.71 9.25 -16.38
CA LEU A 133 -4.32 10.13 -17.38
C LEU A 133 -4.29 11.59 -16.94
N ALA A 134 -4.07 12.49 -17.91
CA ALA A 134 -4.34 13.93 -17.80
C ALA A 134 -5.67 14.25 -18.48
N ARG A 135 -6.66 14.74 -17.72
CA ARG A 135 -8.02 14.98 -18.18
C ARG A 135 -8.37 16.48 -18.24
N ASN A 136 -7.44 17.34 -17.91
CA ASN A 136 -7.49 18.78 -18.11
C ASN A 136 -6.07 19.33 -18.30
N SER A 137 -5.97 20.59 -18.73
CA SER A 137 -4.66 21.20 -19.05
C SER A 137 -3.74 21.32 -17.84
N ALA A 138 -4.27 21.58 -16.64
CA ALA A 138 -3.45 21.66 -15.43
C ALA A 138 -2.80 20.33 -15.08
N GLN A 139 -3.53 19.23 -15.24
CA GLN A 139 -3.00 17.87 -15.05
C GLN A 139 -1.91 17.55 -16.07
N LEU A 140 -2.14 17.89 -17.35
CA LEU A 140 -1.16 17.65 -18.42
C LEU A 140 0.13 18.44 -18.19
N GLU A 141 0.03 19.74 -17.85
CA GLU A 141 1.19 20.58 -17.53
C GLU A 141 1.98 20.03 -16.32
N ARG A 142 1.29 19.58 -15.28
CA ARG A 142 1.90 18.98 -14.09
C ARG A 142 2.64 17.70 -14.44
N GLN A 143 2.05 16.80 -15.23
CA GLN A 143 2.67 15.56 -15.68
C GLN A 143 3.89 15.81 -16.58
N GLN A 144 3.81 16.77 -17.50
CA GLN A 144 4.94 17.15 -18.35
C GLN A 144 6.12 17.66 -17.52
N ALA A 145 5.83 18.50 -16.52
CA ALA A 145 6.86 19.02 -15.63
C ALA A 145 7.48 17.91 -14.77
N GLU A 146 6.67 16.99 -14.25
CA GLU A 146 7.10 15.84 -13.45
C GLU A 146 8.01 14.90 -14.27
N VAL A 147 7.59 14.46 -15.46
CA VAL A 147 8.38 13.56 -16.30
C VAL A 147 9.72 14.21 -16.66
N ALA A 148 9.71 15.45 -17.13
CA ALA A 148 10.95 16.17 -17.47
C ALA A 148 11.87 16.34 -16.25
N HIS A 149 11.31 16.56 -15.07
CA HIS A 149 12.08 16.68 -13.83
C HIS A 149 12.67 15.31 -13.43
N HIS A 150 11.89 14.25 -13.39
CA HIS A 150 12.35 12.94 -12.97
C HIS A 150 13.40 12.34 -13.93
N GLN A 151 13.23 12.53 -15.23
CA GLN A 151 14.24 12.13 -16.22
C GLN A 151 15.56 12.87 -16.00
N ARG A 152 15.53 14.19 -15.81
CA ARG A 152 16.71 15.01 -15.61
C ARG A 152 17.41 14.76 -14.27
N GLU A 153 16.66 14.73 -13.17
CA GLU A 153 17.24 14.69 -11.81
C GLU A 153 17.51 13.26 -11.34
N PHE A 154 16.64 12.31 -11.69
CA PHE A 154 16.78 10.93 -11.21
C PHE A 154 17.30 9.98 -12.27
N GLY A 155 17.48 10.43 -13.52
CA GLY A 155 18.07 9.66 -14.60
C GLY A 155 17.11 8.59 -15.17
N LEU A 156 15.79 8.74 -14.95
CA LEU A 156 14.81 7.87 -15.59
C LEU A 156 14.84 8.07 -17.09
N THR A 157 14.56 6.99 -17.82
CA THR A 157 14.49 6.99 -19.28
C THR A 157 13.02 6.87 -19.74
N ASP A 158 12.78 6.98 -21.05
CA ASP A 158 11.45 6.71 -21.62
C ASP A 158 10.98 5.26 -21.41
N ALA A 159 11.91 4.34 -21.14
CA ALA A 159 11.58 2.97 -20.77
C ALA A 159 11.00 2.89 -19.36
N ASP A 160 11.36 3.81 -18.47
CA ASP A 160 10.91 3.86 -17.08
C ASP A 160 9.65 4.72 -16.90
N LEU A 161 9.71 5.96 -17.44
CA LEU A 161 8.68 6.96 -17.28
C LEU A 161 8.60 7.85 -18.53
N ARG A 162 7.46 7.86 -19.21
CA ARG A 162 7.28 8.67 -20.42
C ARG A 162 5.91 9.31 -20.53
N MET A 163 5.84 10.42 -21.24
CA MET A 163 4.57 11.00 -21.66
C MET A 163 3.89 10.11 -22.70
N LEU A 164 2.57 10.07 -22.63
CA LEU A 164 1.69 9.56 -23.67
C LEU A 164 0.94 10.74 -24.31
N ASP A 165 0.86 10.79 -25.60
CA ASP A 165 -0.08 11.69 -26.26
C ASP A 165 -1.54 11.22 -26.06
N ALA A 166 -2.51 12.04 -26.50
CA ALA A 166 -3.92 11.73 -26.31
C ALA A 166 -4.39 10.46 -27.04
N ALA A 167 -3.77 10.11 -28.16
CA ALA A 167 -4.11 8.91 -28.93
C ALA A 167 -3.53 7.67 -28.27
N GLU A 168 -2.24 7.70 -27.92
CA GLU A 168 -1.56 6.62 -27.18
C GLU A 168 -2.24 6.33 -25.83
N ALA A 169 -2.61 7.38 -25.10
CA ALA A 169 -3.27 7.24 -23.80
C ALA A 169 -4.66 6.58 -23.93
N ARG A 170 -5.44 6.98 -24.97
CA ARG A 170 -6.76 6.37 -25.23
C ARG A 170 -6.66 4.96 -25.75
N GLU A 171 -5.64 4.61 -26.51
CA GLU A 171 -5.41 3.24 -26.97
C GLU A 171 -5.19 2.30 -25.76
N GLN A 172 -4.48 2.77 -24.74
CA GLN A 172 -4.22 1.97 -23.54
C GLN A 172 -5.41 1.97 -22.56
N LEU A 173 -6.09 3.11 -22.42
CA LEU A 173 -7.28 3.26 -21.58
C LEU A 173 -8.25 4.28 -22.22
N ASN A 174 -9.34 3.79 -22.77
CA ASN A 174 -10.33 4.59 -23.49
C ASN A 174 -11.26 5.37 -22.54
N ALA A 175 -10.70 6.36 -21.88
CA ALA A 175 -11.40 7.19 -20.90
C ALA A 175 -11.90 8.51 -21.52
N THR A 176 -12.75 9.22 -20.78
CA THR A 176 -13.28 10.54 -21.15
C THR A 176 -12.24 11.65 -20.94
N ASP A 177 -12.34 12.72 -21.74
CA ASP A 177 -11.57 13.97 -21.61
C ASP A 177 -10.04 13.80 -21.61
N VAL A 178 -9.53 12.73 -22.21
CA VAL A 178 -8.09 12.44 -22.26
C VAL A 178 -7.36 13.44 -23.12
N LEU A 179 -6.46 14.22 -22.53
CA LEU A 179 -5.53 15.15 -23.21
C LEU A 179 -4.14 14.55 -23.40
N GLY A 180 -3.81 13.49 -22.65
CA GLY A 180 -2.56 12.79 -22.63
C GLY A 180 -2.45 11.97 -21.35
N GLY A 181 -1.25 11.54 -21.02
CA GLY A 181 -0.99 10.80 -19.80
C GLY A 181 0.49 10.51 -19.59
N VAL A 182 0.75 9.76 -18.54
CA VAL A 182 2.08 9.24 -18.21
C VAL A 182 2.00 7.73 -18.15
N PHE A 183 2.97 7.05 -18.76
CA PHE A 183 3.22 5.64 -18.54
C PHE A 183 4.42 5.47 -17.61
N PHE A 184 4.24 4.68 -16.54
CA PHE A 184 5.28 4.30 -15.60
C PHE A 184 5.43 2.78 -15.61
N ALA A 185 6.63 2.28 -15.95
CA ALA A 185 6.86 0.86 -16.23
C ALA A 185 6.95 -0.02 -14.96
N HIS A 186 7.38 0.57 -13.84
CA HIS A 186 7.70 -0.18 -12.61
C HIS A 186 6.47 -0.41 -11.74
N THR A 187 5.43 -1.02 -12.33
CA THR A 187 4.22 -1.40 -11.61
C THR A 187 3.67 -2.73 -12.14
N ALA A 188 3.16 -3.54 -11.22
CA ALA A 188 2.43 -4.76 -11.54
C ALA A 188 1.05 -4.76 -10.89
N ALA A 189 0.08 -5.36 -11.58
CA ALA A 189 -1.21 -5.72 -11.02
C ALA A 189 -1.14 -7.14 -10.43
N LEU A 190 -1.81 -7.38 -9.31
CA LEU A 190 -1.86 -8.69 -8.67
C LEU A 190 -3.12 -8.85 -7.79
N ASP A 191 -3.38 -10.08 -7.33
CA ASP A 191 -4.33 -10.38 -6.27
C ASP A 191 -3.61 -10.34 -4.91
N PRO A 192 -3.93 -9.34 -4.06
CA PRO A 192 -3.21 -9.14 -2.81
C PRO A 192 -3.47 -10.22 -1.76
N ALA A 193 -4.67 -10.83 -1.74
CA ALA A 193 -4.96 -11.88 -0.78
C ALA A 193 -4.20 -13.16 -1.12
N ARG A 194 -4.12 -13.52 -2.40
CA ARG A 194 -3.32 -14.68 -2.85
C ARG A 194 -1.85 -14.49 -2.55
N LEU A 195 -1.29 -13.30 -2.80
CA LEU A 195 0.10 -13.01 -2.49
C LEU A 195 0.38 -13.12 -0.98
N VAL A 196 -0.40 -12.45 -0.13
CA VAL A 196 -0.11 -12.43 1.32
C VAL A 196 -0.34 -13.79 1.98
N ARG A 197 -1.37 -14.52 1.56
CA ARG A 197 -1.66 -15.87 2.09
C ARG A 197 -0.59 -16.87 1.65
N GLY A 198 -0.21 -16.88 0.37
CA GLY A 198 0.86 -17.72 -0.15
C GLY A 198 2.22 -17.40 0.49
N LEU A 199 2.49 -16.12 0.80
CA LEU A 199 3.67 -15.74 1.55
C LEU A 199 3.65 -16.28 2.99
N GLY A 200 2.49 -16.30 3.65
CA GLY A 200 2.32 -16.94 4.95
C GLY A 200 2.64 -18.45 4.88
N GLU A 201 2.15 -19.14 3.85
CA GLU A 201 2.48 -20.55 3.62
C GLU A 201 3.97 -20.77 3.33
N ALA A 202 4.63 -19.83 2.65
CA ALA A 202 6.07 -19.89 2.44
C ALA A 202 6.84 -19.74 3.75
N VAL A 203 6.42 -18.86 4.65
CA VAL A 203 6.99 -18.72 6.01
C VAL A 203 6.85 -20.03 6.81
N ASP A 204 5.65 -20.66 6.77
CA ASP A 204 5.42 -21.97 7.42
C ASP A 204 6.38 -23.05 6.84
N ARG A 205 6.53 -23.12 5.51
CA ARG A 205 7.44 -24.09 4.85
C ARG A 205 8.91 -23.87 5.22
N LEU A 206 9.31 -22.64 5.46
CA LEU A 206 10.67 -22.28 5.90
C LEU A 206 10.92 -22.56 7.40
N GLY A 207 9.92 -23.04 8.14
CA GLY A 207 10.03 -23.36 9.56
C GLY A 207 9.66 -22.21 10.50
N GLY A 208 9.14 -21.08 9.98
CA GLY A 208 8.55 -20.03 10.80
C GLY A 208 7.25 -20.50 11.45
N THR A 209 6.88 -19.87 12.54
CA THR A 209 5.60 -20.11 13.21
C THR A 209 4.70 -18.88 13.05
N ILE A 210 3.43 -19.09 12.72
CA ILE A 210 2.43 -18.02 12.65
C ILE A 210 1.30 -18.33 13.63
N ALA A 211 1.14 -17.48 14.66
CA ALA A 211 0.05 -17.55 15.62
C ALA A 211 -1.04 -16.52 15.21
N GLU A 212 -2.10 -17.00 14.61
CA GLU A 212 -3.30 -16.21 14.29
C GLU A 212 -4.24 -16.15 15.51
N GLN A 213 -5.28 -15.32 15.49
CA GLN A 213 -6.19 -15.11 16.63
C GLN A 213 -5.44 -14.78 17.92
N THR A 214 -4.30 -14.09 17.80
CA THR A 214 -3.42 -13.73 18.93
C THR A 214 -3.17 -12.21 18.89
N ALA A 215 -3.83 -11.48 19.78
CA ALA A 215 -3.72 -10.04 19.82
C ALA A 215 -2.54 -9.59 20.69
N ALA A 216 -1.60 -8.85 20.10
CA ALA A 216 -0.59 -8.15 20.88
C ALA A 216 -1.23 -7.01 21.68
N ILE A 217 -1.08 -7.02 22.99
CA ILE A 217 -1.59 -6.01 23.93
C ILE A 217 -0.54 -4.92 24.14
N SER A 218 0.72 -5.32 24.37
CA SER A 218 1.85 -4.39 24.47
C SER A 218 3.08 -4.95 23.78
N ILE A 219 3.90 -4.03 23.27
CA ILE A 219 5.18 -4.32 22.61
C ILE A 219 6.25 -3.53 23.35
N GLU A 220 7.23 -4.25 23.91
CA GLU A 220 8.35 -3.69 24.64
C GLU A 220 9.65 -4.33 24.18
N SER A 221 10.79 -3.75 24.56
CA SER A 221 12.11 -4.36 24.32
C SER A 221 12.14 -5.77 24.90
N GLY A 222 12.45 -6.75 24.08
CA GLY A 222 12.55 -8.16 24.47
C GLY A 222 11.23 -8.86 24.79
N ARG A 223 10.07 -8.20 24.64
CA ARG A 223 8.80 -8.77 25.12
C ARG A 223 7.59 -8.31 24.32
N VAL A 224 6.71 -9.25 24.00
CA VAL A 224 5.35 -8.99 23.50
C VAL A 224 4.35 -9.65 24.44
N ALA A 225 3.47 -8.87 25.08
CA ALA A 225 2.32 -9.39 25.82
C ALA A 225 1.16 -9.59 24.85
N THR A 226 0.53 -10.77 24.90
CA THR A 226 -0.64 -11.10 24.09
C THR A 226 -1.81 -11.55 24.98
N ASP A 227 -3.00 -11.69 24.40
CA ASP A 227 -4.18 -12.26 25.07
C ASP A 227 -4.07 -13.77 25.32
N HIS A 228 -3.03 -14.44 24.79
CA HIS A 228 -2.76 -15.88 24.92
C HIS A 228 -1.47 -16.22 25.70
N GLY A 229 -0.72 -15.22 26.17
CA GLY A 229 0.54 -15.41 26.87
C GLY A 229 1.58 -14.34 26.51
N THR A 230 2.79 -14.52 26.99
CA THR A 230 3.91 -13.61 26.78
C THR A 230 4.94 -14.25 25.85
N VAL A 231 5.40 -13.50 24.84
CA VAL A 231 6.50 -13.87 23.97
C VAL A 231 7.75 -13.12 24.40
N GLN A 232 8.80 -13.86 24.80
CA GLN A 232 10.15 -13.33 25.01
C GLN A 232 10.91 -13.45 23.69
N ALA A 233 11.61 -12.40 23.27
CA ALA A 233 12.37 -12.42 22.02
C ALA A 233 13.58 -11.50 22.06
N ASP A 234 14.70 -11.90 21.44
CA ASP A 234 15.88 -11.04 21.33
C ASP A 234 15.60 -9.82 20.44
N VAL A 235 14.76 -10.03 19.40
CA VAL A 235 14.29 -8.95 18.51
C VAL A 235 12.77 -8.95 18.45
N VAL A 236 12.18 -7.77 18.58
CA VAL A 236 10.74 -7.52 18.40
C VAL A 236 10.50 -6.59 17.22
N VAL A 237 9.82 -7.07 16.19
CA VAL A 237 9.49 -6.33 14.98
C VAL A 237 8.05 -5.82 15.04
N ARG A 238 7.86 -4.51 15.02
CA ARG A 238 6.54 -3.89 14.90
C ARG A 238 6.19 -3.70 13.41
N ALA A 239 5.27 -4.51 12.90
CA ALA A 239 4.79 -4.53 11.51
C ALA A 239 3.27 -4.30 11.42
N THR A 240 2.73 -3.43 12.28
CA THR A 240 1.28 -3.24 12.51
C THR A 240 0.62 -2.18 11.64
N GLU A 241 1.36 -1.48 10.80
CA GLU A 241 0.94 -0.49 9.80
C GLU A 241 -0.23 0.38 10.30
N GLY A 242 -1.37 0.41 9.64
CA GLY A 242 -2.55 1.22 10.03
C GLY A 242 -3.08 0.96 11.45
N TYR A 243 -2.77 -0.20 12.03
CA TYR A 243 -3.15 -0.56 13.40
C TYR A 243 -2.14 -0.11 14.46
N THR A 244 -1.01 0.47 14.06
CA THR A 244 0.02 0.98 15.00
C THR A 244 -0.57 1.95 16.04
N SER A 245 -1.56 2.74 15.66
CA SER A 245 -2.21 3.70 16.58
C SER A 245 -3.00 3.05 17.72
N THR A 246 -3.27 1.74 17.65
CA THR A 246 -3.96 0.99 18.72
C THR A 246 -3.01 0.47 19.79
N LEU A 247 -1.70 0.53 19.57
CA LEU A 247 -0.69 0.11 20.53
C LEU A 247 -0.38 1.23 21.54
N ASP A 248 -0.15 0.86 22.78
CA ASP A 248 0.24 1.79 23.83
C ASP A 248 1.49 2.58 23.46
N GLY A 249 1.48 3.89 23.69
CA GLY A 249 2.58 4.79 23.32
C GLY A 249 2.64 5.18 21.84
N HIS A 250 1.86 4.55 20.96
CA HIS A 250 1.92 4.73 19.50
C HIS A 250 0.70 5.45 18.89
N SER A 251 -0.24 5.95 19.67
CA SER A 251 -1.50 6.58 19.18
C SER A 251 -1.31 7.78 18.24
N ARG A 252 -0.10 8.35 18.17
CA ARG A 252 0.26 9.50 17.35
C ARG A 252 1.41 9.20 16.36
N THR A 253 1.84 7.95 16.25
CA THR A 253 2.92 7.53 15.35
C THR A 253 2.43 7.50 13.90
N LEU A 254 1.35 6.78 13.65
CA LEU A 254 0.67 6.72 12.35
C LEU A 254 -0.79 7.11 12.52
N SER A 255 -1.33 7.87 11.58
CA SER A 255 -2.76 8.17 11.53
C SER A 255 -3.48 7.15 10.66
N PRO A 256 -4.52 6.44 11.16
CA PRO A 256 -5.27 5.49 10.35
C PRO A 256 -6.19 6.24 9.38
N LEU A 257 -5.89 6.18 8.10
CA LEU A 257 -6.75 6.68 7.03
C LEU A 257 -7.35 5.53 6.24
N TYR A 258 -8.54 5.73 5.70
CA TYR A 258 -9.24 4.72 4.93
C TYR A 258 -9.13 4.97 3.44
N SER A 259 -8.95 3.90 2.68
CA SER A 259 -9.22 3.84 1.25
C SER A 259 -10.34 2.82 1.01
N LEU A 260 -11.35 3.21 0.22
CA LEU A 260 -12.49 2.37 -0.09
C LEU A 260 -12.42 1.92 -1.55
N MET A 261 -13.00 0.75 -1.80
CA MET A 261 -12.95 0.10 -3.11
C MET A 261 -14.30 -0.49 -3.50
N ILE A 262 -14.50 -0.61 -4.80
CA ILE A 262 -15.57 -1.37 -5.44
C ILE A 262 -14.97 -2.36 -6.44
N ALA A 263 -15.72 -3.42 -6.77
CA ALA A 263 -15.41 -4.28 -7.90
C ALA A 263 -16.64 -4.52 -8.74
N THR A 264 -16.44 -4.51 -10.05
CA THR A 264 -17.49 -4.89 -11.01
C THR A 264 -17.71 -6.41 -11.00
N GLU A 265 -18.78 -6.86 -11.63
CA GLU A 265 -18.84 -8.22 -12.16
C GLU A 265 -17.72 -8.44 -13.20
N PRO A 266 -17.38 -9.71 -13.56
CA PRO A 266 -16.50 -9.98 -14.70
C PRO A 266 -17.08 -9.37 -15.98
N LEU A 267 -16.24 -8.64 -16.71
CA LEU A 267 -16.62 -7.94 -17.95
C LEU A 267 -16.36 -8.84 -19.17
N GLY A 268 -17.24 -8.76 -20.16
CA GLY A 268 -17.08 -9.48 -21.43
C GLY A 268 -15.92 -8.93 -22.27
N ASP A 269 -15.48 -9.75 -23.24
CA ASP A 269 -14.36 -9.39 -24.13
C ASP A 269 -14.66 -8.15 -24.98
N ASP A 270 -15.94 -7.93 -25.33
CA ASP A 270 -16.41 -6.74 -26.06
C ASP A 270 -16.23 -5.47 -25.25
N VAL A 271 -16.53 -5.50 -23.94
CA VAL A 271 -16.30 -4.39 -23.04
C VAL A 271 -14.81 -4.13 -22.86
N TRP A 272 -14.00 -5.20 -22.72
CA TRP A 272 -12.55 -5.05 -22.61
C TRP A 272 -11.90 -4.51 -23.88
N ALA A 273 -12.42 -4.88 -25.05
CA ALA A 273 -11.96 -4.32 -26.32
C ALA A 273 -12.23 -2.80 -26.40
N GLU A 274 -13.31 -2.31 -25.77
CA GLU A 274 -13.61 -0.89 -25.68
C GLU A 274 -12.82 -0.17 -24.59
N VAL A 275 -12.64 -0.78 -23.41
CA VAL A 275 -11.91 -0.19 -22.27
C VAL A 275 -10.41 -0.11 -22.51
N GLY A 276 -9.80 -1.15 -23.06
CA GLY A 276 -8.34 -1.31 -23.20
C GLY A 276 -7.72 -2.14 -22.07
N LEU A 277 -6.59 -1.69 -21.50
CA LEU A 277 -5.82 -2.38 -20.45
C LEU A 277 -5.41 -3.82 -20.83
N ALA A 278 -4.97 -4.02 -22.08
CA ALA A 278 -4.66 -5.34 -22.62
C ALA A 278 -3.54 -6.07 -21.85
N ASN A 279 -2.58 -5.30 -21.32
CA ASN A 279 -1.47 -5.84 -20.51
C ASN A 279 -1.75 -5.77 -19.00
N ARG A 280 -3.01 -5.61 -18.60
CA ARG A 280 -3.41 -5.43 -17.20
C ARG A 280 -2.66 -4.28 -16.52
N GLN A 281 -2.47 -3.18 -17.24
CA GLN A 281 -1.95 -1.95 -16.65
C GLN A 281 -2.84 -1.52 -15.50
N THR A 282 -2.24 -1.02 -14.45
CA THR A 282 -2.96 -0.28 -13.43
C THR A 282 -3.23 1.15 -13.95
N PHE A 283 -4.27 1.81 -13.43
CA PHE A 283 -4.64 3.11 -13.96
C PHE A 283 -5.15 4.08 -12.89
N ALA A 284 -4.86 5.36 -13.11
CA ALA A 284 -5.34 6.50 -12.32
C ALA A 284 -5.56 7.70 -13.22
N ASP A 285 -6.14 8.77 -12.69
CA ASP A 285 -5.96 10.10 -13.24
C ASP A 285 -5.20 11.01 -12.25
N ASP A 286 -4.87 12.22 -12.65
CA ASP A 286 -4.01 13.12 -11.89
C ASP A 286 -4.78 14.10 -10.99
N ARG A 287 -5.96 13.69 -10.49
CA ARG A 287 -6.74 14.46 -9.51
C ARG A 287 -6.13 14.39 -8.10
N HIS A 288 -6.37 15.41 -7.27
CA HIS A 288 -5.87 15.49 -5.89
C HIS A 288 -6.54 14.46 -4.96
N MET A 289 -7.84 14.19 -5.16
CA MET A 289 -8.56 13.10 -4.49
C MET A 289 -8.38 11.82 -5.26
N VAL A 290 -7.23 11.19 -5.07
CA VAL A 290 -6.75 10.02 -5.82
C VAL A 290 -7.84 8.98 -6.05
N ILE A 291 -8.00 8.58 -7.31
CA ILE A 291 -8.68 7.37 -7.76
C ILE A 291 -7.66 6.43 -8.39
N TYR A 292 -7.92 5.15 -8.32
CA TYR A 292 -7.02 4.14 -8.89
C TYR A 292 -7.77 2.86 -9.21
N GLY A 293 -7.31 2.13 -10.21
CA GLY A 293 -7.95 0.88 -10.60
C GLY A 293 -7.02 -0.09 -11.30
N GLN A 294 -7.45 -1.34 -11.41
CA GLN A 294 -6.79 -2.36 -12.20
C GLN A 294 -7.82 -3.27 -12.89
N ARG A 295 -7.39 -3.92 -13.97
CA ARG A 295 -8.04 -5.12 -14.51
C ARG A 295 -7.57 -6.33 -13.73
N THR A 296 -8.48 -7.04 -13.06
CA THR A 296 -8.19 -8.28 -12.33
C THR A 296 -7.90 -9.45 -13.29
N ALA A 297 -7.32 -10.53 -12.81
CA ALA A 297 -7.02 -11.69 -13.63
C ALA A 297 -8.29 -12.38 -14.17
N ASP A 298 -9.40 -12.31 -13.42
CA ASP A 298 -10.71 -12.84 -13.80
C ASP A 298 -11.59 -11.86 -14.60
N GLY A 299 -11.01 -10.72 -15.03
CA GLY A 299 -11.69 -9.79 -15.94
C GLY A 299 -12.68 -8.82 -15.27
N ARG A 300 -12.48 -8.45 -14.01
CA ARG A 300 -13.21 -7.37 -13.33
C ARG A 300 -12.41 -6.08 -13.37
N ILE A 301 -13.05 -4.97 -13.03
CA ILE A 301 -12.37 -3.75 -12.59
C ILE A 301 -12.46 -3.67 -11.07
N ALA A 302 -11.32 -3.72 -10.39
CA ALA A 302 -11.18 -3.30 -9.00
C ALA A 302 -10.80 -1.82 -8.99
N PHE A 303 -11.65 -0.97 -8.39
CA PHE A 303 -11.49 0.48 -8.43
C PHE A 303 -11.65 1.09 -7.06
N GLY A 304 -10.74 1.98 -6.70
CA GLY A 304 -10.69 2.59 -5.38
C GLY A 304 -10.52 4.11 -5.43
N GLY A 305 -10.73 4.72 -4.28
CA GLY A 305 -10.53 6.15 -4.12
C GLY A 305 -10.37 6.56 -2.67
N ARG A 306 -9.70 7.69 -2.47
CA ARG A 306 -9.60 8.36 -1.18
C ARG A 306 -10.85 9.20 -0.92
N GLY A 307 -11.02 9.63 0.34
CA GLY A 307 -12.13 10.53 0.72
C GLY A 307 -12.99 10.02 1.87
N ALA A 308 -12.66 8.86 2.44
CA ALA A 308 -13.26 8.44 3.69
C ALA A 308 -12.75 9.32 4.85
N PRO A 309 -13.63 9.79 5.75
CA PRO A 309 -13.24 10.68 6.83
C PRO A 309 -12.36 9.96 7.85
N TYR A 310 -11.38 10.68 8.39
CA TYR A 310 -10.60 10.24 9.53
C TYR A 310 -11.45 10.13 10.79
N GLY A 311 -11.38 9.01 11.49
CA GLY A 311 -12.05 8.79 12.78
C GLY A 311 -11.38 9.55 13.92
N PHE A 312 -12.18 10.23 14.77
CA PHE A 312 -11.65 10.95 15.92
C PHE A 312 -10.83 10.03 16.84
N ALA A 313 -9.71 10.53 17.34
CA ALA A 313 -8.77 9.82 18.23
C ALA A 313 -8.18 8.52 17.61
N SER A 314 -7.95 8.50 16.32
CA SER A 314 -7.45 7.33 15.56
C SER A 314 -8.39 6.12 15.66
N ARG A 315 -9.68 6.35 15.86
CA ARG A 315 -10.64 5.25 15.93
C ARG A 315 -10.69 4.48 14.62
N ILE A 316 -10.39 3.19 14.71
CA ILE A 316 -10.57 2.23 13.63
C ILE A 316 -11.96 1.61 13.81
N ASP A 317 -12.81 1.75 12.77
CA ASP A 317 -14.21 1.33 12.84
C ASP A 317 -14.63 0.73 11.49
N ALA A 318 -14.97 -0.56 11.51
CA ALA A 318 -15.42 -1.28 10.32
C ALA A 318 -16.64 -0.65 9.64
N SER A 319 -17.46 0.14 10.37
CA SER A 319 -18.59 0.86 9.77
C SER A 319 -18.17 1.92 8.75
N ILE A 320 -16.91 2.41 8.82
CA ILE A 320 -16.37 3.35 7.84
C ILE A 320 -16.17 2.64 6.50
N GLU A 321 -15.75 1.38 6.52
CA GLU A 321 -15.52 0.55 5.33
C GLU A 321 -16.83 0.23 4.59
N GLN A 322 -17.97 0.32 5.26
CA GLN A 322 -19.31 0.01 4.72
C GLN A 322 -20.13 1.24 4.33
N ARG A 323 -19.54 2.44 4.30
CA ARG A 323 -20.27 3.68 3.97
C ARG A 323 -20.67 3.75 2.50
N SER A 324 -21.92 3.36 2.22
CA SER A 324 -22.49 3.28 0.87
C SER A 324 -22.28 4.56 0.05
N HIS A 325 -22.52 5.75 0.64
CA HIS A 325 -22.38 7.02 -0.07
C HIS A 325 -20.94 7.34 -0.55
N ILE A 326 -19.91 6.73 0.04
CA ILE A 326 -18.52 6.86 -0.44
C ILE A 326 -18.29 5.91 -1.61
N HIS A 327 -18.76 4.66 -1.50
CA HIS A 327 -18.72 3.70 -2.60
C HIS A 327 -19.51 4.18 -3.82
N ASP A 328 -20.67 4.82 -3.59
CA ASP A 328 -21.48 5.37 -4.68
C ASP A 328 -20.72 6.49 -5.42
N ARG A 329 -19.99 7.37 -4.69
CA ARG A 329 -19.12 8.37 -5.32
C ARG A 329 -17.94 7.76 -6.08
N ILE A 330 -17.39 6.65 -5.59
CA ILE A 330 -16.35 5.91 -6.30
C ILE A 330 -16.91 5.35 -7.60
N LEU A 331 -18.11 4.77 -7.57
CA LEU A 331 -18.81 4.29 -8.77
C LEU A 331 -19.13 5.44 -9.75
N GLU A 332 -19.60 6.59 -9.26
CA GLU A 332 -19.82 7.78 -10.08
C GLU A 332 -18.52 8.20 -10.79
N SER A 333 -17.38 8.19 -10.07
CA SER A 333 -16.07 8.51 -10.66
C SER A 333 -15.62 7.48 -11.69
N LEU A 334 -15.91 6.20 -11.47
CA LEU A 334 -15.61 5.14 -12.44
C LEU A 334 -16.43 5.32 -13.73
N VAL A 335 -17.73 5.56 -13.61
CA VAL A 335 -18.62 5.77 -14.77
C VAL A 335 -18.34 7.10 -15.47
N GLU A 336 -17.93 8.14 -14.75
CA GLU A 336 -17.44 9.39 -15.35
C GLU A 336 -16.19 9.16 -16.18
N LEU A 337 -15.24 8.36 -15.66
CA LEU A 337 -14.00 8.01 -16.36
C LEU A 337 -14.25 7.09 -17.55
N LEU A 338 -15.07 6.05 -17.37
CA LEU A 338 -15.36 4.98 -18.32
C LEU A 338 -16.88 4.83 -18.53
N PRO A 339 -17.54 5.67 -19.38
CA PRO A 339 -18.98 5.66 -19.55
C PRO A 339 -19.58 4.36 -20.09
N MET A 340 -18.78 3.55 -20.79
CA MET A 340 -19.17 2.22 -21.27
C MET A 340 -19.56 1.28 -20.13
N LEU A 341 -19.10 1.55 -18.90
CA LEU A 341 -19.43 0.78 -17.70
C LEU A 341 -20.75 1.19 -17.03
N LYS A 342 -21.52 2.10 -17.66
CA LYS A 342 -22.81 2.50 -17.10
C LYS A 342 -23.79 1.32 -17.05
N GLY A 343 -24.23 1.01 -15.82
CA GLY A 343 -25.16 -0.11 -15.59
C GLY A 343 -24.49 -1.44 -15.29
N VAL A 344 -23.16 -1.52 -15.29
CA VAL A 344 -22.41 -2.70 -14.84
C VAL A 344 -22.67 -2.95 -13.36
N ALA A 345 -22.91 -4.21 -12.98
CA ALA A 345 -23.17 -4.59 -11.59
C ALA A 345 -21.89 -4.45 -10.73
N ILE A 346 -22.06 -3.87 -9.54
CA ILE A 346 -21.01 -3.82 -8.52
C ILE A 346 -21.24 -4.97 -7.55
N THR A 347 -20.33 -5.93 -7.59
CA THR A 347 -20.44 -7.17 -6.80
C THR A 347 -19.87 -7.02 -5.39
N HIS A 348 -18.82 -6.20 -5.23
CA HIS A 348 -18.13 -6.03 -3.95
C HIS A 348 -17.92 -4.56 -3.61
N ARG A 349 -18.00 -4.26 -2.31
CA ARG A 349 -17.70 -2.96 -1.70
C ARG A 349 -16.95 -3.21 -0.42
N TRP A 350 -15.74 -2.66 -0.29
CA TRP A 350 -14.90 -2.85 0.88
C TRP A 350 -13.99 -1.67 1.12
N GLY A 351 -13.17 -1.75 2.16
CA GLY A 351 -12.16 -0.76 2.47
C GLY A 351 -11.01 -1.35 3.28
N GLY A 352 -10.01 -0.55 3.52
CA GLY A 352 -8.87 -0.90 4.34
C GLY A 352 -8.26 0.32 5.02
N VAL A 353 -7.62 0.07 6.15
CA VAL A 353 -6.92 1.07 6.94
C VAL A 353 -5.47 1.17 6.49
N LEU A 354 -5.01 2.39 6.24
CA LEU A 354 -3.65 2.72 5.85
C LEU A 354 -2.98 3.53 6.97
N GLY A 355 -1.73 3.22 7.29
CA GLY A 355 -0.93 3.97 8.24
C GLY A 355 -0.26 5.18 7.57
N VAL A 356 -0.59 6.38 8.01
CA VAL A 356 -0.02 7.61 7.44
C VAL A 356 0.84 8.30 8.49
N PRO A 357 2.16 8.40 8.31
CA PRO A 357 3.04 9.22 9.13
C PRO A 357 2.80 10.70 8.86
N ARG A 358 3.19 11.56 9.82
CA ARG A 358 2.87 13.00 9.72
C ARG A 358 3.50 13.67 8.51
N ASP A 359 4.59 13.17 8.05
CA ASP A 359 5.36 13.68 6.93
C ASP A 359 5.22 12.85 5.65
N TRP A 360 4.30 11.88 5.64
CA TRP A 360 4.00 11.00 4.50
C TRP A 360 5.16 10.13 4.03
N TYR A 361 6.20 9.97 4.85
CA TYR A 361 7.39 9.22 4.49
C TYR A 361 7.53 7.94 5.32
N PRO A 362 7.66 6.76 4.69
CA PRO A 362 7.78 5.49 5.41
C PRO A 362 9.12 5.38 6.14
N SER A 363 9.14 4.52 7.14
CA SER A 363 10.32 4.27 7.96
C SER A 363 10.58 2.78 8.09
N VAL A 364 11.85 2.43 8.06
CA VAL A 364 12.38 1.10 8.39
C VAL A 364 13.50 1.30 9.41
N GLY A 365 13.56 0.51 10.48
CA GLY A 365 14.61 0.69 11.46
C GLY A 365 14.80 -0.50 12.39
N PHE A 366 16.01 -0.58 12.95
CA PHE A 366 16.38 -1.54 13.97
C PHE A 366 17.31 -0.87 14.98
N ASP A 367 16.84 -0.77 16.21
CA ASP A 367 17.64 -0.34 17.35
C ASP A 367 18.30 -1.56 18.01
N ARG A 368 19.58 -1.75 17.75
CA ARG A 368 20.37 -2.87 18.29
C ARG A 368 20.46 -2.86 19.82
N ALA A 369 20.39 -1.70 20.46
CA ALA A 369 20.52 -1.59 21.89
C ALA A 369 19.28 -2.12 22.63
N THR A 370 18.11 -1.96 22.04
CA THR A 370 16.83 -2.39 22.60
C THR A 370 16.26 -3.66 21.96
N GLY A 371 16.82 -4.10 20.84
CA GLY A 371 16.26 -5.21 20.04
C GLY A 371 14.94 -4.84 19.33
N MET A 372 14.57 -3.54 19.29
CA MET A 372 13.32 -3.10 18.64
C MET A 372 13.54 -2.81 17.16
N ALA A 373 12.70 -3.41 16.32
CA ALA A 373 12.67 -3.15 14.89
C ALA A 373 11.27 -2.70 14.44
N TRP A 374 11.21 -1.95 13.36
CA TRP A 374 9.94 -1.45 12.82
C TRP A 374 10.01 -1.20 11.32
N ALA A 375 8.87 -1.35 10.65
CA ALA A 375 8.66 -0.82 9.31
C ALA A 375 7.18 -0.48 9.10
N GLY A 376 6.92 0.53 8.24
CA GLY A 376 5.56 0.94 7.91
C GLY A 376 5.45 2.41 7.51
N GLY A 377 4.21 2.89 7.38
CA GLY A 377 3.92 4.25 6.97
C GLY A 377 3.91 4.45 5.45
N TYR A 378 3.49 3.44 4.69
CA TYR A 378 3.55 3.45 3.21
C TYR A 378 2.47 4.31 2.54
N VAL A 379 1.49 4.82 3.30
CA VAL A 379 0.45 5.75 2.80
C VAL A 379 -0.43 5.17 1.68
N GLY A 380 -0.54 3.84 1.60
CA GLY A 380 -1.33 3.13 0.60
C GLY A 380 -0.52 2.47 -0.51
N GLU A 381 0.75 2.80 -0.67
CA GLU A 381 1.66 2.19 -1.66
C GLU A 381 2.59 1.20 -0.97
N GLY A 382 2.02 0.18 -0.32
CA GLY A 382 2.76 -0.70 0.57
C GLY A 382 3.13 -2.07 0.00
N VAL A 383 2.73 -2.45 -1.21
CA VAL A 383 2.96 -3.82 -1.70
C VAL A 383 4.45 -4.05 -1.99
N SER A 384 5.03 -3.30 -2.90
CA SER A 384 6.47 -3.34 -3.21
C SER A 384 7.32 -2.77 -2.06
N PRO A 385 7.02 -1.59 -1.47
CA PRO A 385 7.83 -1.08 -0.38
C PRO A 385 7.89 -1.99 0.86
N ALA A 386 6.83 -2.75 1.16
CA ALA A 386 6.87 -3.72 2.26
C ALA A 386 7.83 -4.91 1.97
N ASN A 387 7.98 -5.30 0.70
CA ASN A 387 8.99 -6.29 0.31
C ASN A 387 10.40 -5.75 0.56
N LEU A 388 10.70 -4.54 0.06
CA LEU A 388 11.98 -3.89 0.29
C LEU A 388 12.27 -3.69 1.79
N ALA A 389 11.25 -3.27 2.55
CA ALA A 389 11.35 -3.10 4.01
C ALA A 389 11.66 -4.41 4.74
N GLY A 390 10.99 -5.50 4.36
CA GLY A 390 11.23 -6.82 4.95
C GLY A 390 12.64 -7.33 4.69
N ARG A 391 13.17 -7.12 3.45
CA ARG A 391 14.58 -7.44 3.12
C ARG A 391 15.54 -6.60 3.96
N THR A 392 15.33 -5.30 4.02
CA THR A 392 16.16 -4.36 4.79
C THR A 392 16.16 -4.72 6.27
N LEU A 393 15.00 -5.03 6.86
CA LEU A 393 14.90 -5.47 8.26
C LEU A 393 15.65 -6.78 8.51
N ALA A 394 15.49 -7.77 7.64
CA ALA A 394 16.18 -9.04 7.78
C ALA A 394 17.71 -8.85 7.75
N GLU A 395 18.23 -8.01 6.85
CA GLU A 395 19.66 -7.69 6.76
C GLU A 395 20.16 -6.89 7.97
N LEU A 396 19.39 -5.92 8.46
CA LEU A 396 19.72 -5.16 9.67
C LEU A 396 19.79 -6.08 10.92
N ILE A 397 18.83 -6.99 11.06
CA ILE A 397 18.72 -7.90 12.21
C ILE A 397 19.85 -8.94 12.19
N THR A 398 20.11 -9.58 11.04
CA THR A 398 21.18 -10.57 10.89
C THR A 398 22.58 -9.98 10.81
N GLY A 399 22.70 -8.64 10.60
CA GLY A 399 23.99 -8.00 10.39
C GLY A 399 24.58 -8.24 9.00
N THR A 400 23.75 -8.62 8.03
CA THR A 400 24.16 -8.82 6.64
C THR A 400 24.47 -7.48 5.99
N ASP A 401 25.68 -7.34 5.45
CA ASP A 401 26.09 -6.14 4.70
C ASP A 401 25.40 -6.09 3.33
N SER A 402 24.74 -4.99 3.05
CA SER A 402 24.07 -4.76 1.78
C SER A 402 23.80 -3.27 1.51
N PRO A 403 23.67 -2.83 0.24
CA PRO A 403 23.32 -1.45 -0.08
C PRO A 403 21.96 -0.97 0.47
N ARG A 404 21.07 -1.91 0.86
CA ARG A 404 19.72 -1.59 1.36
C ARG A 404 19.73 -1.05 2.78
N ILE A 405 20.69 -1.45 3.61
CA ILE A 405 20.77 -0.96 5.00
C ILE A 405 21.16 0.52 5.09
N ASP A 406 21.68 1.08 4.00
CA ASP A 406 22.04 2.50 3.87
C ASP A 406 21.03 3.32 3.07
N LEU A 407 19.83 2.77 2.79
CA LEU A 407 18.79 3.53 2.11
C LEU A 407 18.24 4.63 3.03
N PRO A 408 17.84 5.79 2.45
CA PRO A 408 17.51 6.99 3.24
C PRO A 408 16.30 6.87 4.15
N TRP A 409 15.47 5.86 3.98
CA TRP A 409 14.34 5.58 4.87
C TRP A 409 14.71 4.76 6.12
N VAL A 410 15.96 4.24 6.15
CA VAL A 410 16.46 3.48 7.31
C VAL A 410 16.76 4.45 8.44
N GLY A 411 16.17 4.18 9.61
CA GLY A 411 16.29 5.05 10.78
C GLY A 411 15.52 6.37 10.68
N HIS A 412 14.70 6.56 9.64
CA HIS A 412 13.87 7.76 9.55
C HIS A 412 12.85 7.82 10.67
N GLU A 413 12.73 8.96 11.32
CA GLU A 413 11.78 9.23 12.38
C GLU A 413 10.82 10.36 11.99
N SER A 414 9.59 9.99 11.70
CA SER A 414 8.54 10.98 11.46
C SER A 414 8.13 11.68 12.75
N ARG A 415 7.89 12.96 12.66
CA ARG A 415 7.30 13.74 13.75
C ARG A 415 5.93 13.15 14.13
N LYS A 416 5.64 13.08 15.43
CA LYS A 416 4.33 12.61 15.91
C LYS A 416 3.21 13.53 15.42
N TRP A 417 2.07 12.94 15.06
CA TRP A 417 0.87 13.69 14.72
C TRP A 417 0.42 14.60 15.85
N GLU A 418 -0.22 15.69 15.51
CA GLU A 418 -0.81 16.64 16.46
C GLU A 418 -1.82 15.93 17.38
N PRO A 419 -2.02 16.41 18.63
CA PRO A 419 -3.06 15.88 19.49
C PRO A 419 -4.46 16.22 18.94
N GLU A 420 -5.47 15.48 19.40
CA GLU A 420 -6.86 15.82 19.11
C GLU A 420 -7.28 17.09 19.89
N PRO A 421 -8.16 17.91 19.36
CA PRO A 421 -8.91 17.77 18.10
C PRO A 421 -8.18 18.31 16.86
N ILE A 422 -6.95 18.82 17.00
CA ILE A 422 -6.21 19.49 15.92
C ILE A 422 -6.00 18.55 14.75
N ARG A 423 -5.58 17.31 14.99
CA ARG A 423 -5.37 16.29 13.96
C ARG A 423 -6.66 15.99 13.20
N TRP A 424 -7.77 15.80 13.90
CA TRP A 424 -9.06 15.52 13.27
C TRP A 424 -9.53 16.67 12.37
N LEU A 425 -9.40 17.91 12.83
CA LEU A 425 -9.76 19.10 12.07
C LEU A 425 -8.85 19.25 10.84
N ALA A 426 -7.54 19.05 11.00
CA ALA A 426 -6.57 19.19 9.92
C ALA A 426 -6.81 18.16 8.80
N ILE A 427 -6.93 16.88 9.15
CA ILE A 427 -7.11 15.79 8.17
C ILE A 427 -8.46 15.93 7.45
N ASN A 428 -9.56 16.07 8.20
CA ASN A 428 -10.88 16.18 7.57
C ASN A 428 -11.07 17.50 6.81
N GLY A 429 -10.43 18.58 7.26
CA GLY A 429 -10.36 19.84 6.53
C GLY A 429 -9.59 19.71 5.21
N ALA A 430 -8.43 19.07 5.24
CA ALA A 430 -7.62 18.83 4.05
C ALA A 430 -8.39 18.00 2.99
N LEU A 431 -9.08 16.93 3.39
CA LEU A 431 -9.89 16.12 2.48
C LEU A 431 -10.97 16.95 1.78
N ARG A 432 -11.65 17.86 2.50
CA ARG A 432 -12.67 18.76 1.92
C ARG A 432 -12.06 19.78 0.96
N ILE A 433 -10.91 20.35 1.32
CA ILE A 433 -10.21 21.34 0.49
C ILE A 433 -9.71 20.69 -0.80
N MET A 434 -9.13 19.47 -0.74
CA MET A 434 -8.67 18.76 -1.92
C MET A 434 -9.83 18.40 -2.86
N GLY A 435 -10.97 17.95 -2.34
CA GLY A 435 -12.16 17.70 -3.17
C GLY A 435 -12.78 18.97 -3.77
N LEU A 436 -12.62 20.14 -3.15
CA LEU A 436 -12.99 21.43 -3.74
C LEU A 436 -11.97 21.84 -4.82
N ALA A 437 -10.69 21.64 -4.56
CA ALA A 437 -9.62 21.93 -5.51
C ALA A 437 -9.81 21.16 -6.83
N ASP A 438 -10.14 19.87 -6.79
CA ASP A 438 -10.44 19.07 -7.98
C ASP A 438 -11.58 19.66 -8.81
N ARG A 439 -12.69 20.04 -8.16
CA ARG A 439 -13.83 20.65 -8.87
C ARG A 439 -13.50 21.99 -9.52
N LEU A 440 -12.67 22.80 -8.86
CA LEU A 440 -12.23 24.08 -9.41
C LEU A 440 -11.26 23.88 -10.58
N GLU A 441 -10.33 22.94 -10.46
CA GLU A 441 -9.35 22.61 -11.49
C GLU A 441 -10.04 22.02 -12.72
N GLN A 442 -10.99 21.10 -12.55
CA GLN A 442 -11.76 20.52 -13.65
C GLN A 442 -12.58 21.59 -14.42
N ARG A 443 -13.13 22.59 -13.73
CA ARG A 443 -13.92 23.66 -14.37
C ARG A 443 -13.06 24.71 -15.06
N SER A 444 -11.91 25.03 -14.49
CA SER A 444 -11.07 26.15 -14.97
C SER A 444 -9.95 25.70 -15.91
N GLY A 445 -9.56 24.42 -15.88
CA GLY A 445 -8.35 23.92 -16.54
C GLY A 445 -7.05 24.50 -15.96
N ARG A 446 -7.11 25.19 -14.81
CA ARG A 446 -5.96 25.85 -14.19
C ARG A 446 -5.65 25.22 -12.84
N GLU A 447 -4.37 25.10 -12.54
CA GLU A 447 -3.92 24.53 -11.27
C GLU A 447 -4.51 25.26 -10.06
N SER A 448 -5.02 24.48 -9.11
CA SER A 448 -5.68 24.99 -7.91
C SER A 448 -4.67 25.54 -6.90
N LEU A 449 -4.76 26.86 -6.62
CA LEU A 449 -3.99 27.47 -5.54
C LEU A 449 -4.30 26.89 -4.17
N LEU A 450 -5.51 26.38 -3.96
CA LEU A 450 -5.91 25.70 -2.72
C LEU A 450 -5.13 24.39 -2.55
N ALA A 451 -4.99 23.59 -3.62
CA ALA A 451 -4.21 22.36 -3.59
C ALA A 451 -2.73 22.66 -3.33
N LYS A 452 -2.15 23.64 -4.05
CA LYS A 452 -0.76 24.09 -3.81
C LYS A 452 -0.49 24.47 -2.36
N GLY A 453 -1.38 25.30 -1.79
CA GLY A 453 -1.28 25.71 -0.39
C GLY A 453 -1.38 24.55 0.58
N MET A 454 -2.29 23.60 0.33
CA MET A 454 -2.49 22.43 1.17
C MET A 454 -1.28 21.47 1.11
N TRP A 455 -0.76 21.17 -0.09
CA TRP A 455 0.44 20.34 -0.24
C TRP A 455 1.65 20.95 0.46
N LYS A 456 1.80 22.28 0.42
CA LYS A 456 2.88 22.99 1.14
C LYS A 456 2.74 22.89 2.66
N LEU A 457 1.50 22.81 3.17
CA LEU A 457 1.23 22.67 4.62
C LEU A 457 1.38 21.23 5.12
N MET A 458 1.12 20.25 4.25
CA MET A 458 1.19 18.83 4.58
C MET A 458 2.62 18.26 4.51
N ARG A 459 3.48 18.86 3.71
CA ARG A 459 4.90 18.54 3.57
C ARG A 459 5.73 19.33 4.58
#